data_314578211e999d81333948fcbce162c0
#
_entry.id   314578211e999d81333948fcbce162c0
#
_cell.length_a   1.000
_cell.length_b   1.000
_cell.length_c   1.000
_cell.angle_alpha   90.00
_cell.angle_beta   90.00
_cell.angle_gamma   90.00
#
_symmetry.space_group_name_H-M   'P 1'
#
loop_
_entity.id
_entity.type
_entity.pdbx_description
1 polymer ?
#
loop_
_entity_poly.entity_id
_entity_poly.type
_entity_poly.pdbx_seq_one_letter_code
_entity_poly.pdbx_strand_id
1 'polypeptide(L)'
;MQYHIKPITEFDASLIEPIADMLFQLTGRETRFGEQELRNIIENPASQLFILRVDNAVAGMLTLGRYPAPTGTKVWVEDVVVSNEYRGKGLGRNMVEYAIEYCKKDYAPCTLMLTSNPKRVAANELYRSSGFEPKQTNVYKMTIE
;
A
#
# COMPACT_ATOMS: atom_id res chain seq x y z
N MET A 1 -18.13 10.83 -9.16
CA MET A 1 -17.20 10.46 -8.09
C MET A 1 -15.87 11.16 -8.31
N GLN A 2 -15.46 11.96 -7.35
CA GLN A 2 -14.14 12.59 -7.38
C GLN A 2 -13.22 11.89 -6.40
N TYR A 3 -12.06 11.49 -6.85
CA TYR A 3 -11.07 10.90 -5.98
C TYR A 3 -9.71 11.57 -6.17
N HIS A 4 -8.88 11.47 -5.14
CA HIS A 4 -7.47 11.83 -5.24
C HIS A 4 -6.63 10.94 -4.33
N ILE A 5 -5.37 10.79 -4.71
CA ILE A 5 -4.39 10.02 -3.97
C ILE A 5 -3.25 10.95 -3.62
N LYS A 6 -2.85 10.98 -2.36
CA LYS A 6 -1.78 11.87 -1.90
C LYS A 6 -0.85 11.16 -0.93
N PRO A 7 0.46 11.45 -1.00
CA PRO A 7 1.38 11.02 0.04
C PRO A 7 1.08 11.77 1.34
N ILE A 8 1.22 11.06 2.46
CA ILE A 8 1.02 11.64 3.78
C ILE A 8 2.38 12.02 4.32
N THR A 9 2.59 13.33 4.49
CA THR A 9 3.87 13.88 4.90
C THR A 9 3.85 14.47 6.32
N GLU A 10 2.65 14.67 6.88
CA GLU A 10 2.48 15.20 8.22
C GLU A 10 1.53 14.34 9.01
N PHE A 11 1.73 14.27 10.33
CA PHE A 11 0.85 13.54 11.21
C PHE A 11 -0.55 14.14 11.19
N ASP A 12 -1.56 13.26 11.05
CA ASP A 12 -2.96 13.65 11.07
C ASP A 12 -3.72 12.57 11.86
N ALA A 13 -4.15 12.94 13.07
CA ALA A 13 -4.84 12.01 13.97
C ALA A 13 -6.13 11.45 13.37
N SER A 14 -6.77 12.19 12.46
CA SER A 14 -8.02 11.75 11.83
C SER A 14 -7.83 10.54 10.91
N LEU A 15 -6.59 10.17 10.57
CA LEU A 15 -6.30 9.00 9.76
C LEU A 15 -6.26 7.71 10.58
N ILE A 16 -6.11 7.79 11.89
CA ILE A 16 -5.88 6.60 12.73
C ILE A 16 -7.05 5.62 12.65
N GLU A 17 -8.26 6.11 12.88
CA GLU A 17 -9.46 5.27 12.89
C GLU A 17 -9.77 4.66 11.52
N PRO A 18 -9.78 5.43 10.42
CA PRO A 18 -10.00 4.85 9.11
C PRO A 18 -8.95 3.82 8.71
N ILE A 19 -7.67 4.07 9.03
CA ILE A 19 -6.61 3.09 8.73
C ILE A 19 -6.81 1.82 9.53
N ALA A 20 -7.10 1.94 10.84
CA ALA A 20 -7.35 0.77 11.68
C ALA A 20 -8.51 -0.06 11.14
N ASP A 21 -9.59 0.59 10.68
CA ASP A 21 -10.72 -0.08 10.08
C ASP A 21 -10.35 -0.81 8.79
N MET A 22 -9.59 -0.16 7.92
CA MET A 22 -9.12 -0.78 6.68
C MET A 22 -8.18 -1.96 6.95
N LEU A 23 -7.35 -1.88 7.98
CA LEU A 23 -6.50 -3.01 8.39
C LEU A 23 -7.33 -4.19 8.86
N PHE A 24 -8.40 -3.93 9.60
CA PHE A 24 -9.33 -4.98 10.00
C PHE A 24 -9.99 -5.65 8.78
N GLN A 25 -10.40 -4.86 7.80
CA GLN A 25 -10.96 -5.39 6.56
C GLN A 25 -9.95 -6.26 5.80
N LEU A 26 -8.69 -5.86 5.80
CA LEU A 26 -7.62 -6.59 5.10
C LEU A 26 -7.23 -7.89 5.79
N THR A 27 -7.07 -7.85 7.11
CA THR A 27 -6.50 -8.97 7.88
C THR A 27 -7.53 -9.84 8.58
N GLY A 28 -8.74 -9.34 8.79
CA GLY A 28 -9.77 -10.02 9.59
C GLY A 28 -9.47 -10.01 11.09
N ARG A 29 -8.47 -9.24 11.53
CA ARG A 29 -8.02 -9.19 12.92
C ARG A 29 -7.88 -7.75 13.37
N GLU A 30 -8.06 -7.51 14.67
CA GLU A 30 -7.72 -6.23 15.24
C GLU A 30 -6.20 -6.05 15.23
N THR A 31 -5.75 -4.85 14.88
CA THR A 31 -4.34 -4.50 14.87
C THR A 31 -4.10 -3.39 15.88
N ARG A 32 -2.87 -3.31 16.38
CA ARG A 32 -2.48 -2.25 17.33
C ARG A 32 -2.03 -1.00 16.57
N PHE A 33 -2.86 -0.52 15.67
CA PHE A 33 -2.54 0.68 14.93
C PHE A 33 -3.05 1.91 15.69
N GLY A 34 -2.14 2.80 16.07
CA GLY A 34 -2.48 4.02 16.78
C GLY A 34 -1.52 5.14 16.40
N GLU A 35 -1.45 6.16 17.25
CA GLU A 35 -0.63 7.34 16.99
C GLU A 35 0.83 7.00 16.75
N GLN A 36 1.43 6.16 17.59
CA GLN A 36 2.86 5.85 17.47
C GLN A 36 3.16 5.14 16.16
N GLU A 37 2.33 4.19 15.76
CA GLU A 37 2.51 3.47 14.50
C GLU A 37 2.40 4.40 13.30
N LEU A 38 1.46 5.32 13.32
CA LEU A 38 1.32 6.30 12.24
C LEU A 38 2.52 7.25 12.19
N ARG A 39 2.99 7.74 13.36
CA ARG A 39 4.17 8.57 13.41
C ARG A 39 5.41 7.85 12.90
N ASN A 40 5.58 6.59 13.27
CA ASN A 40 6.72 5.79 12.80
C ASN A 40 6.77 5.70 11.28
N ILE A 41 5.62 5.57 10.63
CA ILE A 41 5.56 5.53 9.16
C ILE A 41 5.90 6.89 8.57
N ILE A 42 5.28 7.95 9.06
CA ILE A 42 5.42 9.29 8.48
C ILE A 42 6.84 9.84 8.68
N GLU A 43 7.45 9.57 9.83
CA GLU A 43 8.77 10.09 10.18
C GLU A 43 9.92 9.29 9.56
N ASN A 44 9.66 8.11 9.02
CA ASN A 44 10.69 7.27 8.44
C ASN A 44 10.79 7.50 6.93
N PRO A 45 11.94 7.98 6.43
CA PRO A 45 12.10 8.25 4.99
C PRO A 45 12.06 6.99 4.12
N ALA A 46 12.20 5.80 4.71
CA ALA A 46 12.10 4.53 3.98
C ALA A 46 10.65 4.11 3.73
N SER A 47 9.68 4.77 4.36
CA SER A 47 8.26 4.44 4.24
C SER A 47 7.50 5.63 3.68
N GLN A 48 6.57 5.37 2.75
CA GLN A 48 5.68 6.39 2.23
C GLN A 48 4.27 5.85 2.20
N LEU A 49 3.41 6.45 3.02
CA LEU A 49 1.99 6.13 3.06
C LEU A 49 1.24 7.00 2.07
N PHE A 50 0.33 6.40 1.30
CA PHE A 50 -0.57 7.11 0.40
C PHE A 50 -2.00 6.86 0.84
N ILE A 51 -2.81 7.91 0.86
CA ILE A 51 -4.23 7.83 1.19
C ILE A 51 -5.05 8.21 -0.04
N LEU A 52 -5.99 7.35 -0.36
CA LEU A 52 -7.01 7.58 -1.37
C LEU A 52 -8.23 8.17 -0.70
N ARG A 53 -8.70 9.32 -1.18
CA ARG A 53 -9.94 9.92 -0.71
C ARG A 53 -10.95 9.97 -1.86
N VAL A 54 -12.19 9.68 -1.52
CA VAL A 54 -13.33 9.86 -2.42
C VAL A 54 -14.25 10.88 -1.76
N ASP A 55 -14.49 11.99 -2.44
CA ASP A 55 -15.29 13.10 -1.92
C ASP A 55 -14.88 13.48 -0.49
N ASN A 56 -13.57 13.56 -0.26
CA ASN A 56 -12.91 13.87 1.01
C ASN A 56 -12.96 12.79 2.10
N ALA A 57 -13.63 11.69 1.87
CA ALA A 57 -13.62 10.56 2.80
C ALA A 57 -12.46 9.62 2.51
N VAL A 58 -11.83 9.08 3.56
CA VAL A 58 -10.78 8.09 3.40
C VAL A 58 -11.38 6.80 2.84
N ALA A 59 -10.92 6.38 1.68
CA ALA A 59 -11.48 5.25 0.96
C ALA A 59 -10.46 4.14 0.68
N GLY A 60 -9.18 4.43 0.80
CA GLY A 60 -8.14 3.43 0.54
C GLY A 60 -6.77 3.88 1.00
N MET A 61 -5.83 2.95 1.00
CA MET A 61 -4.45 3.21 1.38
C MET A 61 -3.49 2.26 0.69
N LEU A 62 -2.24 2.67 0.61
CA LEU A 62 -1.13 1.89 0.11
C LEU A 62 0.14 2.43 0.73
N THR A 63 1.07 1.57 1.10
CA THR A 63 2.38 1.99 1.59
C THR A 63 3.48 1.47 0.68
N LEU A 64 4.50 2.29 0.43
CA LEU A 64 5.72 1.86 -0.24
C LEU A 64 6.85 1.85 0.78
N GLY A 65 7.58 0.74 0.83
CA GLY A 65 8.81 0.63 1.60
C GLY A 65 10.00 0.56 0.65
N ARG A 66 11.06 1.33 0.93
CA ARG A 66 12.19 1.43 0.03
C ARG A 66 13.51 1.25 0.77
N TYR A 67 14.40 0.45 0.19
CA TYR A 67 15.76 0.32 0.73
C TYR A 67 16.75 -0.04 -0.37
N PRO A 68 18.01 0.35 -0.24
CA PRO A 68 19.08 -0.11 -1.14
C PRO A 68 19.57 -1.50 -0.71
N ALA A 69 19.93 -2.31 -1.70
CA ALA A 69 20.55 -3.61 -1.49
C ALA A 69 21.67 -3.76 -2.52
N PRO A 70 22.62 -4.70 -2.33
CA PRO A 70 23.70 -4.88 -3.30
C PRO A 70 23.22 -5.12 -4.73
N THR A 71 22.03 -5.70 -4.90
CA THR A 71 21.46 -5.93 -6.23
C THR A 71 20.62 -4.77 -6.75
N GLY A 72 20.56 -3.65 -6.03
CA GLY A 72 19.83 -2.45 -6.43
C GLY A 72 18.79 -2.02 -5.42
N THR A 73 18.11 -0.92 -5.71
CA THR A 73 17.05 -0.38 -4.86
C THR A 73 15.80 -1.23 -4.98
N LYS A 74 15.27 -1.64 -3.83
CA LYS A 74 14.04 -2.42 -3.72
C LYS A 74 12.93 -1.55 -3.17
N VAL A 75 11.76 -1.66 -3.77
CA VAL A 75 10.55 -1.01 -3.28
C VAL A 75 9.47 -2.07 -3.13
N TRP A 76 8.84 -2.10 -1.96
CA TRP A 76 7.76 -3.05 -1.68
C TRP A 76 6.44 -2.32 -1.52
N VAL A 77 5.41 -2.85 -2.17
CA VAL A 77 4.04 -2.41 -1.96
C VAL A 77 3.46 -3.18 -0.78
N GLU A 78 2.98 -2.44 0.21
CA GLU A 78 2.45 -3.01 1.45
C GLU A 78 1.03 -2.54 1.71
N ASP A 79 0.20 -3.43 2.27
CA ASP A 79 -1.12 -3.10 2.83
C ASP A 79 -2.00 -2.29 1.88
N VAL A 80 -2.21 -2.81 0.67
CA VAL A 80 -3.12 -2.19 -0.31
C VAL A 80 -4.55 -2.52 0.06
N VAL A 81 -5.33 -1.51 0.37
CA VAL A 81 -6.75 -1.69 0.74
C VAL A 81 -7.60 -0.63 0.09
N VAL A 82 -8.72 -1.05 -0.49
CA VAL A 82 -9.85 -0.18 -0.78
C VAL A 82 -10.95 -0.58 0.19
N SER A 83 -11.48 0.39 0.93
CA SER A 83 -12.54 0.14 1.90
C SER A 83 -13.77 -0.47 1.21
N ASN A 84 -14.46 -1.36 1.92
CA ASN A 84 -15.59 -2.13 1.38
C ASN A 84 -16.63 -1.28 0.66
N GLU A 85 -16.93 -0.09 1.20
CA GLU A 85 -17.93 0.83 0.63
C GLU A 85 -17.56 1.35 -0.76
N TYR A 86 -16.28 1.32 -1.09
CA TYR A 86 -15.75 1.93 -2.32
C TYR A 86 -15.25 0.91 -3.33
N ARG A 87 -15.44 -0.38 -3.07
CA ARG A 87 -14.98 -1.44 -3.97
C ARG A 87 -15.83 -1.52 -5.24
N GLY A 88 -15.25 -2.12 -6.28
CA GLY A 88 -15.94 -2.31 -7.55
C GLY A 88 -15.96 -1.09 -8.44
N LYS A 89 -15.14 -0.08 -8.18
CA LYS A 89 -15.09 1.18 -8.93
C LYS A 89 -13.75 1.45 -9.60
N GLY A 90 -12.85 0.47 -9.61
CA GLY A 90 -11.53 0.61 -10.22
C GLY A 90 -10.51 1.38 -9.38
N LEU A 91 -10.81 1.68 -8.12
CA LEU A 91 -9.94 2.49 -7.27
C LEU A 91 -8.65 1.75 -6.87
N GLY A 92 -8.71 0.44 -6.72
CA GLY A 92 -7.51 -0.36 -6.45
C GLY A 92 -6.52 -0.26 -7.59
N ARG A 93 -6.99 -0.34 -8.82
CA ARG A 93 -6.17 -0.15 -10.01
C ARG A 93 -5.55 1.25 -10.02
N ASN A 94 -6.35 2.26 -9.74
CA ASN A 94 -5.87 3.64 -9.73
C ASN A 94 -4.75 3.82 -8.70
N MET A 95 -4.86 3.20 -7.51
CA MET A 95 -3.80 3.26 -6.50
C MET A 95 -2.53 2.56 -6.96
N VAL A 96 -2.64 1.39 -7.54
CA VAL A 96 -1.48 0.63 -8.02
C VAL A 96 -0.78 1.40 -9.15
N GLU A 97 -1.52 1.93 -10.09
CA GLU A 97 -0.96 2.75 -11.17
C GLU A 97 -0.28 4.01 -10.63
N TYR A 98 -0.88 4.64 -9.63
CA TYR A 98 -0.28 5.79 -8.96
C TYR A 98 1.07 5.42 -8.32
N ALA A 99 1.13 4.29 -7.62
CA ALA A 99 2.36 3.82 -6.99
C ALA A 99 3.45 3.54 -8.03
N ILE A 100 3.10 2.94 -9.16
CA ILE A 100 4.03 2.68 -10.25
C ILE A 100 4.60 3.99 -10.79
N GLU A 101 3.75 4.95 -11.07
CA GLU A 101 4.20 6.26 -11.57
C GLU A 101 5.04 7.02 -10.55
N TYR A 102 4.68 6.90 -9.27
CA TYR A 102 5.48 7.49 -8.19
C TYR A 102 6.89 6.89 -8.15
N CYS A 103 7.00 5.56 -8.29
CA CYS A 103 8.31 4.90 -8.34
C CYS A 103 9.12 5.32 -9.56
N LYS A 104 8.49 5.47 -10.71
CA LYS A 104 9.17 5.93 -11.92
C LYS A 104 9.74 7.33 -11.76
N LYS A 105 9.00 8.20 -11.09
CA LYS A 105 9.38 9.59 -10.92
C LYS A 105 10.40 9.81 -9.81
N ASP A 106 10.18 9.16 -8.66
CA ASP A 106 10.92 9.50 -7.44
C ASP A 106 11.93 8.44 -7.00
N TYR A 107 11.79 7.18 -7.44
CA TYR A 107 12.61 6.08 -6.94
C TYR A 107 13.45 5.37 -8.00
N ALA A 108 13.13 5.58 -9.27
CA ALA A 108 13.85 4.89 -10.34
C ALA A 108 15.34 5.25 -10.38
N PRO A 109 16.26 4.31 -10.71
CA PRO A 109 15.97 2.91 -11.01
C PRO A 109 15.69 2.08 -9.76
N CYS A 110 14.67 1.23 -9.82
CA CYS A 110 14.30 0.39 -8.69
C CYS A 110 13.54 -0.86 -9.17
N THR A 111 13.43 -1.85 -8.30
CA THR A 111 12.57 -3.01 -8.54
C THR A 111 11.38 -2.91 -7.59
N LEU A 112 10.18 -2.85 -8.16
CA LEU A 112 8.94 -2.78 -7.39
C LEU A 112 8.37 -4.18 -7.23
N MET A 113 8.11 -4.57 -6.00
CA MET A 113 7.67 -5.91 -5.65
C MET A 113 6.46 -5.88 -4.72
N LEU A 114 5.68 -6.93 -4.74
CA LEU A 114 4.61 -7.17 -3.78
C LEU A 114 4.41 -8.66 -3.60
N THR A 115 3.72 -9.05 -2.54
CA THR A 115 3.25 -10.41 -2.35
C THR A 115 1.73 -10.42 -2.32
N SER A 116 1.14 -11.48 -2.85
CA SER A 116 -0.31 -11.63 -2.88
C SER A 116 -0.67 -13.10 -2.75
N ASN A 117 -1.69 -13.38 -1.93
CA ASN A 117 -2.17 -14.74 -1.77
C ASN A 117 -2.79 -15.22 -3.09
N PRO A 118 -2.48 -16.47 -3.53
CA PRO A 118 -3.06 -17.00 -4.77
C PRO A 118 -4.59 -17.00 -4.80
N LYS A 119 -5.24 -17.02 -3.65
CA LYS A 119 -6.71 -17.01 -3.56
C LYS A 119 -7.32 -15.65 -3.90
N ARG A 120 -6.53 -14.59 -3.89
CA ARG A 120 -6.98 -13.24 -4.24
C ARG A 120 -6.99 -13.06 -5.75
N VAL A 121 -7.95 -13.73 -6.41
CA VAL A 121 -7.98 -13.81 -7.88
C VAL A 121 -8.07 -12.43 -8.54
N ALA A 122 -8.98 -11.58 -8.05
CA ALA A 122 -9.17 -10.25 -8.63
C ALA A 122 -7.93 -9.36 -8.44
N ALA A 123 -7.31 -9.41 -7.25
CA ALA A 123 -6.11 -8.63 -6.97
C ALA A 123 -4.94 -9.09 -7.85
N ASN A 124 -4.76 -10.41 -7.99
CA ASN A 124 -3.69 -10.96 -8.82
C ASN A 124 -3.87 -10.58 -10.30
N GLU A 125 -5.09 -10.59 -10.79
CA GLU A 125 -5.38 -10.14 -12.16
C GLU A 125 -5.05 -8.66 -12.33
N LEU A 126 -5.39 -7.84 -11.34
CA LEU A 126 -5.03 -6.42 -11.32
C LEU A 126 -3.51 -6.23 -11.45
N TYR A 127 -2.74 -6.97 -10.66
CA TYR A 127 -1.28 -6.83 -10.67
C TYR A 127 -0.69 -7.23 -12.02
N ARG A 128 -1.13 -8.35 -12.59
CA ARG A 128 -0.65 -8.78 -13.91
C ARG A 128 -0.98 -7.75 -14.98
N SER A 129 -2.21 -7.26 -14.99
CA SER A 129 -2.64 -6.28 -15.99
C SER A 129 -1.98 -4.91 -15.82
N SER A 130 -1.44 -4.64 -14.63
CA SER A 130 -0.70 -3.39 -14.37
C SER A 130 0.79 -3.50 -14.72
N GLY A 131 1.26 -4.66 -15.13
CA GLY A 131 2.64 -4.85 -15.57
C GLY A 131 3.53 -5.65 -14.62
N PHE A 132 2.99 -6.13 -13.50
CA PHE A 132 3.75 -7.02 -12.63
C PHE A 132 3.84 -8.42 -13.22
N GLU A 133 5.01 -9.02 -13.10
CA GLU A 133 5.24 -10.40 -13.53
C GLU A 133 5.31 -11.31 -12.31
N PRO A 134 4.62 -12.46 -12.33
CA PRO A 134 4.78 -13.44 -11.25
C PRO A 134 6.24 -13.90 -11.18
N LYS A 135 6.83 -13.82 -10.01
CA LYS A 135 8.19 -14.27 -9.80
C LYS A 135 8.15 -15.67 -9.19
N GLN A 136 8.84 -16.62 -9.83
CA GLN A 136 8.89 -17.99 -9.35
C GLN A 136 9.90 -18.09 -8.21
N THR A 137 9.40 -17.97 -6.98
CA THR A 137 10.21 -17.96 -5.77
C THR A 137 9.32 -18.34 -4.58
N ASN A 138 9.95 -18.66 -3.46
CA ASN A 138 9.23 -18.91 -2.22
C ASN A 138 9.37 -17.68 -1.30
N VAL A 139 8.31 -17.38 -0.58
CA VAL A 139 8.34 -16.36 0.48
C VAL A 139 8.35 -17.09 1.82
N TYR A 140 9.36 -16.80 2.64
CA TYR A 140 9.45 -17.36 3.98
C TYR A 140 9.20 -16.26 5.00
N LYS A 141 8.51 -16.62 6.07
CA LYS A 141 8.17 -15.67 7.12
C LYS A 141 8.54 -16.25 8.48
N MET A 142 9.14 -15.41 9.32
CA MET A 142 9.37 -15.71 10.73
C MET A 142 9.03 -14.45 11.53
N THR A 143 8.21 -14.59 12.56
CA THR A 143 7.91 -13.48 13.46
C THR A 143 8.97 -13.45 14.57
N ILE A 144 9.59 -12.30 14.73
CA ILE A 144 10.63 -12.09 15.77
C ILE A 144 10.08 -11.11 16.80
N GLU A 145 10.07 -11.55 18.07
CA GLU A 145 9.55 -10.78 19.19
C GLU A 145 10.65 -10.19 20.06
#